data_0dcfd1ac45a7199fc2c7a61940a71d4d
#
_entry.id   0dcfd1ac45a7199fc2c7a61940a71d4d
#
_cell.length_a   1.000
_cell.length_b   1.000
_cell.length_c   1.000
_cell.angle_alpha   90.00
_cell.angle_beta   90.00
_cell.angle_gamma   90.00
#
_symmetry.space_group_name_H-M   'P 1'
#
loop_
_entity.id
_entity.type
_entity.pdbx_description
1 polymer ?
#
loop_
_entity_poly.entity_id
_entity_poly.type
_entity_poly.pdbx_seq_one_letter_code
_entity_poly.pdbx_strand_id
1 'polypeptide(L)'
;YKRQVPRFSTDLPEFAEAEKAVQAKIDKFMSIQGKESVDSIHKKLGHVMWEYVGMGRTAEGLKKGIAELKEIRKEFETNLFIPGSKEGMNVELDKAIRLYDFITMGELVAYDALNRNESCGGHFREEYQTEEGEAKRDDENFFYVACWEYQGDDEKAPVLYKEPLVYDCLLYTSDAADE
;
A
#
# COMPACT_ATOMS: atom_id res chain seq x y z
N TYR A 1 -31.28 19.85 -6.45
CA TYR A 1 -31.45 20.42 -5.11
C TYR A 1 -30.29 19.99 -4.24
N LYS A 2 -29.37 20.91 -3.97
CA LYS A 2 -28.34 20.67 -2.97
C LYS A 2 -29.02 20.65 -1.60
N ARG A 3 -29.19 19.46 -1.05
CA ARG A 3 -29.61 19.30 0.34
C ARG A 3 -28.51 19.98 1.18
N GLN A 4 -28.86 21.09 1.82
CA GLN A 4 -27.94 21.74 2.75
C GLN A 4 -27.80 20.82 3.96
N VAL A 5 -26.67 20.14 4.03
CA VAL A 5 -26.28 19.41 5.24
C VAL A 5 -25.85 20.44 6.26
N PRO A 6 -26.25 20.33 7.54
CA PRO A 6 -25.73 21.20 8.59
C PRO A 6 -24.21 21.26 8.53
N ARG A 7 -23.64 22.46 8.59
CA ARG A 7 -22.18 22.61 8.68
C ARG A 7 -21.76 22.11 10.05
N PHE A 8 -20.81 21.19 10.07
CA PHE A 8 -20.17 20.77 11.32
C PHE A 8 -19.28 21.90 11.83
N SER A 9 -19.30 22.12 13.15
CA SER A 9 -18.35 23.00 13.81
C SER A 9 -17.01 22.30 13.97
N THR A 10 -15.92 23.02 13.79
CA THR A 10 -14.55 22.53 14.11
C THR A 10 -14.31 22.35 15.60
N ASP A 11 -15.27 22.78 16.45
CA ASP A 11 -15.19 22.62 17.91
C ASP A 11 -15.65 21.22 18.38
N LEU A 12 -16.06 20.35 17.45
CA LEU A 12 -16.42 18.97 17.76
C LEU A 12 -15.19 18.20 18.29
N PRO A 13 -15.37 17.35 19.31
CA PRO A 13 -14.28 16.62 19.94
C PRO A 13 -13.50 15.73 18.98
N GLU A 14 -14.15 15.23 17.93
CA GLU A 14 -13.53 14.38 16.90
C GLU A 14 -12.40 15.09 16.14
N PHE A 15 -12.51 16.41 15.93
CA PHE A 15 -11.42 17.20 15.32
C PHE A 15 -10.23 17.33 16.25
N ALA A 16 -10.48 17.58 17.55
CA ALA A 16 -9.42 17.67 18.54
C ALA A 16 -8.71 16.31 18.75
N GLU A 17 -9.45 15.21 18.69
CA GLU A 17 -8.89 13.86 18.75
C GLU A 17 -8.00 13.57 17.53
N ALA A 18 -8.45 13.92 16.31
CA ALA A 18 -7.68 13.77 15.09
C ALA A 18 -6.38 14.59 15.12
N GLU A 19 -6.45 15.86 15.55
CA GLU A 19 -5.29 16.73 15.73
C GLU A 19 -4.28 16.14 16.72
N LYS A 20 -4.76 15.66 17.88
CA LYS A 20 -3.94 15.00 18.88
C LYS A 20 -3.26 13.73 18.35
N ALA A 21 -3.97 12.94 17.55
CA ALA A 21 -3.41 11.73 16.93
C ALA A 21 -2.29 12.06 15.94
N VAL A 22 -2.47 13.09 15.10
CA VAL A 22 -1.43 13.58 14.18
C VAL A 22 -0.22 14.12 14.95
N GLN A 23 -0.45 14.93 16.00
CA GLN A 23 0.63 15.45 16.83
C GLN A 23 1.42 14.33 17.50
N ALA A 24 0.75 13.29 18.01
CA ALA A 24 1.41 12.14 18.62
C ALA A 24 2.28 11.37 17.60
N LYS A 25 1.81 11.24 16.34
CA LYS A 25 2.60 10.64 15.25
C LYS A 25 3.86 11.45 14.95
N ILE A 26 3.75 12.78 14.88
CA ILE A 26 4.88 13.70 14.68
C ILE A 26 5.88 13.58 15.84
N ASP A 27 5.39 13.61 17.07
CA ASP A 27 6.23 13.50 18.26
C ASP A 27 6.96 12.16 18.33
N LYS A 28 6.28 11.06 17.97
CA LYS A 28 6.89 9.73 17.83
C LYS A 28 8.06 9.78 16.84
N PHE A 29 7.86 10.30 15.64
CA PHE A 29 8.90 10.32 14.61
C PHE A 29 10.10 11.21 15.01
N MET A 30 9.84 12.39 15.55
CA MET A 30 10.89 13.30 16.01
C MET A 30 11.65 12.77 17.24
N SER A 31 11.08 11.84 18.00
CA SER A 31 11.73 11.23 19.17
C SER A 31 12.70 10.11 18.81
N ILE A 32 12.66 9.59 17.58
CA ILE A 32 13.57 8.52 17.13
C ILE A 32 14.97 9.11 16.99
N GLN A 33 15.95 8.54 17.69
CA GLN A 33 17.35 8.98 17.70
C GLN A 33 18.21 7.98 16.93
N GLY A 34 17.82 7.73 15.69
CA GLY A 34 18.53 6.80 14.81
C GLY A 34 19.70 7.46 14.07
N LYS A 35 20.18 6.76 13.04
CA LYS A 35 21.30 7.18 12.19
C LYS A 35 20.96 7.26 10.71
N GLU A 36 19.85 6.64 10.29
CA GLU A 36 19.44 6.57 8.90
C GLU A 36 18.59 7.76 8.51
N SER A 37 18.93 8.38 7.38
CA SER A 37 18.13 9.46 6.82
C SER A 37 16.84 8.90 6.18
N VAL A 38 15.82 9.76 6.07
CA VAL A 38 14.58 9.44 5.37
C VAL A 38 14.86 8.96 3.93
N ASP A 39 15.76 9.64 3.22
CA ASP A 39 16.11 9.29 1.83
C ASP A 39 16.82 7.93 1.72
N SER A 40 17.63 7.55 2.73
CA SER A 40 18.27 6.23 2.77
C SER A 40 17.24 5.11 2.87
N ILE A 41 16.31 5.24 3.82
CA ILE A 41 15.23 4.26 4.02
C ILE A 41 14.31 4.20 2.78
N HIS A 42 13.99 5.35 2.20
CA HIS A 42 13.16 5.42 0.98
C HIS A 42 13.82 4.70 -0.22
N LYS A 43 15.14 4.81 -0.37
CA LYS A 43 15.87 4.06 -1.42
C LYS A 43 15.82 2.55 -1.18
N LYS A 44 15.94 2.10 0.07
CA LYS A 44 15.79 0.67 0.42
C LYS A 44 14.40 0.17 0.05
N LEU A 45 13.35 0.93 0.43
CA LEU A 45 11.97 0.62 0.04
C LEU A 45 11.83 0.51 -1.48
N GLY A 46 12.31 1.52 -2.22
CA GLY A 46 12.23 1.53 -3.68
C GLY A 46 12.94 0.33 -4.31
N HIS A 47 14.09 -0.09 -3.77
CA HIS A 47 14.82 -1.26 -4.25
C HIS A 47 14.01 -2.55 -4.06
N VAL A 48 13.44 -2.76 -2.87
CA VAL A 48 12.61 -3.94 -2.57
C VAL A 48 11.37 -3.97 -3.46
N MET A 49 10.69 -2.82 -3.62
CA MET A 49 9.51 -2.72 -4.48
C MET A 49 9.85 -3.00 -5.94
N TRP A 50 10.99 -2.52 -6.42
CA TRP A 50 11.44 -2.78 -7.79
C TRP A 50 11.77 -4.25 -8.02
N GLU A 51 12.52 -4.85 -7.12
CA GLU A 51 13.06 -6.20 -7.26
C GLU A 51 11.96 -7.28 -7.13
N TYR A 52 11.06 -7.15 -6.15
CA TYR A 52 10.11 -8.22 -5.82
C TYR A 52 8.65 -7.92 -6.15
N VAL A 53 8.28 -6.64 -6.27
CA VAL A 53 6.89 -6.20 -6.47
C VAL A 53 6.71 -5.48 -7.80
N GLY A 54 7.78 -5.40 -8.60
CA GLY A 54 7.81 -4.75 -9.91
C GLY A 54 6.99 -5.48 -10.97
N MET A 55 7.46 -5.44 -12.22
CA MET A 55 6.64 -5.92 -13.35
C MET A 55 6.50 -7.44 -13.40
N GLY A 56 7.58 -8.19 -13.28
CA GLY A 56 7.55 -9.67 -13.19
C GLY A 56 7.58 -10.10 -11.73
N ARG A 57 6.57 -10.81 -11.29
CA ARG A 57 6.38 -11.22 -9.89
C ARG A 57 6.36 -12.72 -9.74
N THR A 58 6.97 -13.22 -8.66
CA THR A 58 6.87 -14.63 -8.26
C THR A 58 6.36 -14.73 -6.83
N ALA A 59 5.71 -15.84 -6.48
CA ALA A 59 5.26 -16.07 -5.10
C ALA A 59 6.42 -16.04 -4.11
N GLU A 60 7.57 -16.58 -4.48
CA GLU A 60 8.79 -16.58 -3.67
C GLU A 60 9.32 -15.15 -3.49
N GLY A 61 9.47 -14.41 -4.58
CA GLY A 61 9.91 -13.01 -4.56
C GLY A 61 8.98 -12.12 -3.73
N LEU A 62 7.65 -12.26 -3.90
CA LEU A 62 6.67 -11.50 -3.12
C LEU A 62 6.76 -11.79 -1.61
N LYS A 63 6.90 -13.06 -1.21
CA LYS A 63 7.10 -13.44 0.20
C LYS A 63 8.38 -12.84 0.77
N LYS A 64 9.46 -12.86 0.00
CA LYS A 64 10.73 -12.25 0.39
C LYS A 64 10.59 -10.73 0.49
N GLY A 65 9.98 -10.09 -0.50
CA GLY A 65 9.69 -8.66 -0.48
C GLY A 65 8.88 -8.24 0.74
N ILE A 66 7.81 -8.96 1.09
CA ILE A 66 7.00 -8.71 2.29
C ILE A 66 7.85 -8.78 3.56
N ALA A 67 8.75 -9.77 3.66
CA ALA A 67 9.63 -9.89 4.81
C ALA A 67 10.63 -8.71 4.90
N GLU A 68 11.22 -8.31 3.78
CA GLU A 68 12.13 -7.17 3.72
C GLU A 68 11.42 -5.83 4.00
N LEU A 69 10.16 -5.67 3.53
CA LEU A 69 9.34 -4.48 3.83
C LEU A 69 9.08 -4.34 5.34
N LYS A 70 8.83 -5.44 6.05
CA LYS A 70 8.70 -5.44 7.52
C LYS A 70 9.99 -5.03 8.23
N GLU A 71 11.14 -5.46 7.74
CA GLU A 71 12.43 -5.03 8.30
C GLU A 71 12.67 -3.53 8.03
N ILE A 72 12.30 -3.02 6.85
CA ILE A 72 12.36 -1.58 6.53
C ILE A 72 11.43 -0.78 7.45
N ARG A 73 10.23 -1.25 7.74
CA ARG A 73 9.32 -0.64 8.71
C ARG A 73 9.96 -0.56 10.10
N LYS A 74 10.51 -1.66 10.54
CA LYS A 74 11.22 -1.73 11.84
C LYS A 74 12.43 -0.80 11.88
N GLU A 75 13.21 -0.74 10.80
CA GLU A 75 14.33 0.20 10.69
C GLU A 75 13.82 1.65 10.74
N PHE A 76 12.75 1.98 10.03
CA PHE A 76 12.12 3.30 10.11
C PHE A 76 11.71 3.65 11.55
N GLU A 77 11.10 2.73 12.26
CA GLU A 77 10.59 2.97 13.61
C GLU A 77 11.69 3.06 14.71
N THR A 78 12.87 2.51 14.43
CA THR A 78 13.94 2.41 15.46
C THR A 78 15.22 3.15 15.10
N ASN A 79 15.49 3.40 13.82
CA ASN A 79 16.77 3.92 13.36
C ASN A 79 16.67 5.19 12.50
N LEU A 80 15.45 5.75 12.35
CA LEU A 80 15.23 7.00 11.63
C LEU A 80 15.88 8.18 12.33
N PHE A 81 16.48 9.09 11.57
CA PHE A 81 16.96 10.38 12.03
C PHE A 81 16.33 11.50 11.19
N ILE A 82 15.63 12.42 11.86
CA ILE A 82 15.04 13.61 11.26
C ILE A 82 15.77 14.83 11.81
N PRO A 83 16.53 15.57 11.00
CA PRO A 83 17.17 16.80 11.43
C PRO A 83 16.16 17.92 11.61
N GLY A 84 16.52 18.93 12.43
CA GLY A 84 15.69 20.11 12.67
C GLY A 84 14.71 19.95 13.82
N SER A 85 13.66 20.77 13.82
CA SER A 85 12.64 20.78 14.86
C SER A 85 11.24 20.55 14.24
N LYS A 86 10.25 20.31 15.09
CA LYS A 86 8.84 20.24 14.72
C LYS A 86 8.15 21.61 14.68
N GLU A 87 8.86 22.65 15.12
CA GLU A 87 8.37 24.02 15.16
C GLU A 87 8.65 24.71 13.82
N GLY A 88 7.68 24.74 12.96
CA GLY A 88 7.78 25.30 11.62
C GLY A 88 7.92 24.26 10.51
N MET A 89 8.24 24.72 9.31
CA MET A 89 8.34 23.84 8.13
C MET A 89 9.61 22.98 8.22
N ASN A 90 9.43 21.68 8.26
CA ASN A 90 10.50 20.69 8.25
C ASN A 90 10.28 19.70 7.10
N VAL A 91 11.05 19.85 6.01
CA VAL A 91 10.93 19.04 4.79
C VAL A 91 11.26 17.56 5.07
N GLU A 92 12.24 17.29 5.95
CA GLU A 92 12.59 15.90 6.28
C GLU A 92 11.51 15.21 7.10
N LEU A 93 10.79 15.96 7.95
CA LEU A 93 9.62 15.44 8.67
C LEU A 93 8.46 15.15 7.69
N ASP A 94 8.18 16.04 6.72
CA ASP A 94 7.16 15.79 5.68
C ASP A 94 7.48 14.53 4.88
N LYS A 95 8.74 14.37 4.44
CA LYS A 95 9.20 13.14 3.78
C LYS A 95 9.03 11.90 4.66
N ALA A 96 9.33 11.99 5.96
CA ALA A 96 9.20 10.87 6.88
C ALA A 96 7.74 10.42 7.05
N ILE A 97 6.81 11.36 7.16
CA ILE A 97 5.36 11.07 7.23
C ILE A 97 4.91 10.33 5.97
N ARG A 98 5.31 10.82 4.79
CA ARG A 98 4.97 10.18 3.51
C ARG A 98 5.63 8.81 3.35
N LEU A 99 6.89 8.67 3.79
CA LEU A 99 7.61 7.41 3.71
C LEU A 99 6.93 6.31 4.54
N TYR A 100 6.43 6.66 5.72
CA TYR A 100 5.65 5.73 6.54
C TYR A 100 4.42 5.20 5.79
N ASP A 101 3.69 6.10 5.11
CA ASP A 101 2.53 5.73 4.31
C ASP A 101 2.94 4.88 3.08
N PHE A 102 4.09 5.19 2.44
CA PHE A 102 4.62 4.38 1.32
C PHE A 102 5.03 2.97 1.75
N ILE A 103 5.60 2.80 2.95
CA ILE A 103 5.90 1.46 3.48
C ILE A 103 4.60 0.66 3.64
N THR A 104 3.58 1.27 4.25
CA THR A 104 2.25 0.63 4.43
C THR A 104 1.62 0.25 3.09
N MET A 105 1.65 1.15 2.11
CA MET A 105 1.14 0.87 0.76
C MET A 105 1.96 -0.21 0.05
N GLY A 106 3.29 -0.20 0.19
CA GLY A 106 4.17 -1.21 -0.39
C GLY A 106 3.85 -2.61 0.13
N GLU A 107 3.66 -2.76 1.43
CA GLU A 107 3.24 -4.01 2.05
C GLU A 107 1.88 -4.48 1.50
N LEU A 108 0.89 -3.58 1.43
CA LEU A 108 -0.44 -3.90 0.94
C LEU A 108 -0.41 -4.35 -0.54
N VAL A 109 0.33 -3.63 -1.39
CA VAL A 109 0.51 -4.01 -2.81
C VAL A 109 1.16 -5.38 -2.96
N ALA A 110 2.19 -5.67 -2.15
CA ALA A 110 2.85 -6.98 -2.17
C ALA A 110 1.92 -8.09 -1.66
N TYR A 111 1.12 -7.81 -0.64
CA TYR A 111 0.13 -8.73 -0.09
C TYR A 111 -0.97 -9.06 -1.10
N ASP A 112 -1.54 -8.04 -1.74
CA ASP A 112 -2.56 -8.21 -2.78
C ASP A 112 -2.01 -9.01 -3.96
N ALA A 113 -0.81 -8.66 -4.45
CA ALA A 113 -0.14 -9.37 -5.53
C ALA A 113 0.14 -10.85 -5.20
N LEU A 114 0.47 -11.17 -3.94
CA LEU A 114 0.68 -12.55 -3.49
C LEU A 114 -0.62 -13.36 -3.46
N ASN A 115 -1.73 -12.71 -3.08
CA ASN A 115 -3.04 -13.36 -2.99
C ASN A 115 -3.73 -13.56 -4.34
N ARG A 116 -3.39 -12.74 -5.34
CA ARG A 116 -3.97 -12.84 -6.69
C ARG A 116 -3.15 -13.79 -7.56
N ASN A 117 -3.62 -15.02 -7.67
CA ASN A 117 -2.96 -16.12 -8.38
C ASN A 117 -3.35 -16.17 -9.86
N GLU A 118 -3.19 -15.06 -10.56
CA GLU A 118 -3.42 -14.92 -11.99
C GLU A 118 -2.45 -13.88 -12.56
N SER A 119 -2.49 -13.66 -13.88
CA SER A 119 -1.89 -12.48 -14.52
C SER A 119 -2.98 -11.73 -15.27
N CYS A 120 -3.19 -10.44 -14.91
CA CYS A 120 -4.21 -9.59 -15.50
C CYS A 120 -3.76 -8.14 -15.52
N GLY A 121 -3.75 -7.50 -16.68
CA GLY A 121 -3.31 -6.11 -16.84
C GLY A 121 -1.88 -5.90 -16.35
N GLY A 122 -1.68 -4.92 -15.45
CA GLY A 122 -0.37 -4.64 -14.85
C GLY A 122 0.07 -5.61 -13.76
N HIS A 123 -0.78 -6.56 -13.37
CA HIS A 123 -0.43 -7.64 -12.45
C HIS A 123 0.06 -8.85 -13.23
N PHE A 124 1.37 -9.10 -13.22
CA PHE A 124 1.97 -10.22 -13.94
C PHE A 124 2.72 -11.14 -12.97
N ARG A 125 2.22 -12.38 -12.87
CA ARG A 125 2.80 -13.45 -12.08
C ARG A 125 3.46 -14.45 -13.03
N GLU A 126 4.77 -14.65 -12.93
CA GLU A 126 5.53 -15.54 -13.80
C GLU A 126 5.04 -16.98 -13.76
N GLU A 127 4.40 -17.39 -12.67
CA GLU A 127 3.79 -18.72 -12.55
C GLU A 127 2.44 -18.85 -13.29
N TYR A 128 1.84 -17.72 -13.69
CA TYR A 128 0.54 -17.68 -14.38
C TYR A 128 0.68 -17.04 -15.75
N GLN A 129 1.25 -17.82 -16.66
CA GLN A 129 1.42 -17.51 -18.09
C GLN A 129 0.81 -18.58 -18.96
N THR A 130 0.47 -18.23 -20.20
CA THR A 130 0.15 -19.20 -21.26
C THR A 130 1.44 -19.89 -21.76
N GLU A 131 1.31 -20.89 -22.64
CA GLU A 131 2.46 -21.56 -23.27
C GLU A 131 3.30 -20.59 -24.12
N GLU A 132 2.68 -19.53 -24.65
CA GLU A 132 3.32 -18.48 -25.42
C GLU A 132 3.96 -17.38 -24.57
N GLY A 133 3.83 -17.45 -23.24
CA GLY A 133 4.38 -16.46 -22.29
C GLY A 133 3.47 -15.25 -22.04
N GLU A 134 2.21 -15.31 -22.47
CA GLU A 134 1.23 -14.26 -22.27
C GLU A 134 0.56 -14.36 -20.89
N ALA A 135 -0.08 -13.28 -20.46
CA ALA A 135 -0.79 -13.22 -19.19
C ALA A 135 -1.95 -14.22 -19.14
N LYS A 136 -1.91 -15.12 -18.15
CA LYS A 136 -2.98 -16.10 -17.93
C LYS A 136 -3.95 -15.60 -16.86
N ARG A 137 -5.13 -15.18 -17.29
CA ARG A 137 -6.22 -14.75 -16.41
C ARG A 137 -6.95 -15.96 -15.82
N ASP A 138 -7.56 -15.72 -14.67
CA ASP A 138 -8.45 -16.66 -13.99
C ASP A 138 -9.72 -15.91 -13.54
N ASP A 139 -10.59 -15.58 -14.50
CA ASP A 139 -11.81 -14.82 -14.26
C ASP A 139 -12.81 -15.58 -13.37
N GLU A 140 -12.75 -16.91 -13.34
CA GLU A 140 -13.61 -17.71 -12.47
C GLU A 140 -13.36 -17.42 -10.98
N ASN A 141 -12.09 -17.27 -10.60
CA ASN A 141 -11.68 -17.10 -9.19
C ASN A 141 -11.36 -15.65 -8.80
N PHE A 142 -11.00 -14.77 -9.77
CA PHE A 142 -10.51 -13.42 -9.49
C PHE A 142 -11.33 -12.29 -10.11
N PHE A 143 -12.57 -12.56 -10.55
CA PHE A 143 -13.46 -11.54 -11.09
C PHE A 143 -14.14 -10.73 -9.97
N TYR A 144 -13.32 -10.05 -9.17
CA TYR A 144 -13.76 -9.22 -8.05
C TYR A 144 -12.80 -8.05 -7.79
N VAL A 145 -13.31 -7.03 -7.11
CA VAL A 145 -12.47 -5.99 -6.47
C VAL A 145 -12.05 -6.49 -5.09
N ALA A 146 -10.74 -6.46 -4.83
CA ALA A 146 -10.19 -6.74 -3.52
C ALA A 146 -10.28 -5.49 -2.65
N CYS A 147 -10.96 -5.60 -1.50
CA CYS A 147 -11.00 -4.57 -0.47
C CYS A 147 -10.31 -5.10 0.79
N TRP A 148 -9.20 -4.47 1.17
CA TRP A 148 -8.39 -4.87 2.32
C TRP A 148 -8.72 -4.00 3.53
N GLU A 149 -9.17 -4.63 4.60
CA GLU A 149 -9.48 -3.94 5.86
C GLU A 149 -8.27 -3.95 6.79
N TYR A 150 -7.86 -2.75 7.21
CA TYR A 150 -6.82 -2.58 8.22
C TYR A 150 -7.30 -3.05 9.60
N GLN A 151 -6.50 -3.85 10.30
CA GLN A 151 -6.87 -4.47 11.57
C GLN A 151 -6.43 -3.66 12.81
N GLY A 152 -6.11 -2.36 12.63
CA GLY A 152 -5.70 -1.46 13.71
C GLY A 152 -4.29 -1.70 14.24
N ASP A 153 -3.52 -2.56 13.59
CA ASP A 153 -2.17 -2.95 13.98
C ASP A 153 -1.39 -3.38 12.72
N ASP A 154 -0.24 -2.77 12.48
CA ASP A 154 0.60 -3.04 11.31
C ASP A 154 1.24 -4.44 11.33
N GLU A 155 1.29 -5.09 12.50
CA GLU A 155 1.75 -6.48 12.64
C GLU A 155 0.70 -7.51 12.21
N LYS A 156 -0.58 -7.12 12.16
CA LYS A 156 -1.67 -7.99 11.76
C LYS A 156 -1.87 -7.99 10.26
N ALA A 157 -2.09 -9.18 9.71
CA ALA A 157 -2.48 -9.30 8.32
C ALA A 157 -3.82 -8.60 8.06
N PRO A 158 -3.96 -7.83 6.99
CA PRO A 158 -5.23 -7.22 6.61
C PRO A 158 -6.26 -8.30 6.24
N VAL A 159 -7.53 -8.00 6.42
CA VAL A 159 -8.64 -8.90 6.05
C VAL A 159 -9.13 -8.56 4.65
N LEU A 160 -9.21 -9.58 3.79
CA LEU A 160 -9.70 -9.43 2.41
C LEU A 160 -11.22 -9.58 2.33
N TYR A 161 -11.87 -8.55 1.83
CA TYR A 161 -13.26 -8.60 1.36
C TYR A 161 -13.27 -8.59 -0.17
N LYS A 162 -14.16 -9.37 -0.76
CA LYS A 162 -14.30 -9.51 -2.21
C LYS A 162 -15.63 -8.91 -2.65
N GLU A 163 -15.59 -7.92 -3.52
CA GLU A 163 -16.78 -7.37 -4.17
C GLU A 163 -16.85 -7.90 -5.60
N PRO A 164 -17.85 -8.74 -5.95
CA PRO A 164 -17.98 -9.28 -7.30
C PRO A 164 -18.15 -8.18 -8.33
N LEU A 165 -17.41 -8.28 -9.44
CA LEU A 165 -17.59 -7.39 -10.57
C LEU A 165 -18.82 -7.83 -11.37
N VAL A 166 -19.74 -6.89 -11.64
CA VAL A 166 -20.92 -7.10 -12.46
C VAL A 166 -20.92 -6.04 -13.56
N TYR A 167 -20.75 -6.47 -14.81
CA TYR A 167 -20.77 -5.59 -15.97
C TYR A 167 -21.90 -5.98 -16.90
N ASP A 168 -22.83 -5.09 -17.15
CA ASP A 168 -23.95 -5.32 -18.05
C ASP A 168 -23.54 -5.46 -19.53
N CYS A 169 -22.30 -5.04 -19.88
CA CYS A 169 -21.81 -4.98 -21.26
C CYS A 169 -20.71 -5.97 -21.61
N LEU A 170 -20.25 -6.84 -20.70
CA LEU A 170 -19.14 -7.76 -20.98
C LEU A 170 -19.48 -8.89 -21.99
N LEU A 171 -20.76 -9.15 -22.22
CA LEU A 171 -21.18 -10.12 -23.25
C LEU A 171 -20.84 -9.69 -24.69
N TYR A 172 -20.51 -8.41 -24.90
CA TYR A 172 -20.16 -7.87 -26.23
C TYR A 172 -18.67 -7.85 -26.55
N THR A 173 -17.80 -8.00 -25.57
CA THR A 173 -16.35 -7.87 -25.78
C THR A 173 -15.63 -9.21 -25.97
N SER A 174 -16.27 -10.34 -25.63
CA SER A 174 -15.69 -11.67 -25.87
C SER A 174 -15.77 -12.09 -27.34
N ASP A 175 -16.80 -11.63 -28.06
CA ASP A 175 -17.00 -12.02 -29.48
C ASP A 175 -16.20 -11.13 -30.46
N ALA A 176 -15.67 -9.97 -29.99
CA ALA A 176 -14.89 -9.07 -30.85
C ALA A 176 -13.38 -9.36 -30.85
N ALA A 177 -12.91 -10.28 -30.01
CA ALA A 177 -11.50 -10.67 -29.96
C ALA A 177 -11.20 -11.96 -30.77
N ASP A 178 -12.25 -12.66 -31.26
CA ASP A 178 -12.12 -13.90 -32.07
C ASP A 178 -12.37 -13.68 -33.58
N GLU A 179 -12.48 -12.44 -34.04
CA GLU A 179 -12.44 -12.04 -35.45
C GLU A 179 -11.12 -11.25 -35.72
#